data_846940e0148e0107dd4efb65dc303ced
#
_entry.id   846940e0148e0107dd4efb65dc303ced
#
_cell.length_a   1.000
_cell.length_b   1.000
_cell.length_c   1.000
_cell.angle_alpha   90.00
_cell.angle_beta   90.00
_cell.angle_gamma   90.00
#
_symmetry.space_group_name_H-M   'P 1'
#
loop_
_entity.id
_entity.type
_entity.pdbx_description
1 polymer ?
#
loop_
_entity_poly.entity_id
_entity_poly.type
_entity_poly.pdbx_seq_one_letter_code
_entity_poly.pdbx_strand_id
1 'polypeptide(L)'
;MITKMKKLTFLVYHKEYEDFLNSLRELGVVHIVEKQQGAAENAELQDNIRLSARLAAALKLLQNQKHEKDAVIAANGGSAERGLQVLDEIDGLQAEHSKLLQQQQTCGKEKDALEAWGNFEPEGIQRLKDAGYVVGFYTCSEGNYKEEWEAEYNAMIICRISSKVFFITVTKDGEEVDLDVEQAKLPSQSLAQLEAQYANTETALEENEKKLVALSETDIPSLKEALKQVQTEIEFSKVVLSTEQTAGDKLMLLEGWAPATSKVEIEAYLNDAHIYYEITDPTPEDNVPIELNNKGFFAWFEPICKLYMLPKYNELDLTPFFAPFFMIFFGLCLGDSGYGL
;
A
#
# COMPACT_ATOMS: atom_id res chain seq x y z
N MET A 1 26.19 -1.31 -28.74
CA MET A 1 27.62 -1.37 -28.38
C MET A 1 27.76 -0.97 -26.92
N ILE A 2 28.55 -1.67 -26.12
CA ILE A 2 28.76 -1.36 -24.71
C ILE A 2 29.60 -0.08 -24.58
N THR A 3 29.14 0.88 -23.76
CA THR A 3 29.84 2.12 -23.47
C THR A 3 31.10 1.84 -22.65
N LYS A 4 32.23 2.43 -23.04
CA LYS A 4 33.47 2.33 -22.25
C LYS A 4 33.32 3.15 -20.96
N MET A 5 33.59 2.49 -19.83
CA MET A 5 33.48 3.10 -18.49
C MET A 5 34.87 3.41 -17.94
N LYS A 6 34.94 4.39 -17.06
CA LYS A 6 36.12 4.73 -16.24
C LYS A 6 35.75 4.56 -14.77
N LYS A 7 36.69 4.04 -13.99
CA LYS A 7 36.59 4.00 -12.53
C LYS A 7 37.03 5.33 -11.96
N LEU A 8 36.26 5.88 -11.07
CA LEU A 8 36.50 7.12 -10.37
C LEU A 8 36.65 6.83 -8.89
N THR A 9 37.68 7.36 -8.28
CA THR A 9 37.89 7.30 -6.83
C THR A 9 38.01 8.74 -6.32
N PHE A 10 37.16 9.11 -5.36
CA PHE A 10 37.15 10.45 -4.77
C PHE A 10 37.53 10.37 -3.30
N LEU A 11 38.32 11.37 -2.88
CA LEU A 11 38.65 11.55 -1.47
C LEU A 11 38.12 12.92 -1.04
N VAL A 12 37.07 12.91 -0.22
CA VAL A 12 36.33 14.11 0.16
C VAL A 12 36.40 14.33 1.66
N TYR A 13 36.49 15.58 2.10
CA TYR A 13 36.43 15.92 3.51
C TYR A 13 35.02 15.70 4.03
N HIS A 14 34.88 15.03 5.21
CA HIS A 14 33.58 14.59 5.75
C HIS A 14 32.52 15.69 5.86
N LYS A 15 32.92 16.94 6.10
CA LYS A 15 31.97 18.06 6.21
C LYS A 15 31.42 18.55 4.86
N GLU A 16 32.13 18.29 3.78
CA GLU A 16 31.76 18.69 2.41
C GLU A 16 31.18 17.53 1.61
N TYR A 17 31.06 16.37 2.24
CA TYR A 17 30.68 15.13 1.57
C TYR A 17 29.25 15.16 1.02
N GLU A 18 28.28 15.64 1.81
CA GLU A 18 26.87 15.72 1.39
C GLU A 18 26.69 16.70 0.25
N ASP A 19 27.34 17.87 0.31
CA ASP A 19 27.31 18.89 -0.75
C ASP A 19 27.94 18.34 -2.03
N PHE A 20 29.05 17.61 -1.91
CA PHE A 20 29.67 16.91 -3.03
C PHE A 20 28.77 15.87 -3.67
N LEU A 21 28.10 15.03 -2.90
CA LEU A 21 27.16 14.04 -3.42
C LEU A 21 25.98 14.70 -4.13
N ASN A 22 25.44 15.78 -3.59
CA ASN A 22 24.38 16.54 -4.23
C ASN A 22 24.83 17.10 -5.59
N SER A 23 26.01 17.64 -5.67
CA SER A 23 26.58 18.15 -6.90
C SER A 23 26.86 17.06 -7.93
N LEU A 24 27.33 15.87 -7.51
CA LEU A 24 27.49 14.72 -8.39
C LEU A 24 26.14 14.21 -8.93
N ARG A 25 25.11 14.29 -8.10
CA ARG A 25 23.73 13.93 -8.48
C ARG A 25 23.19 14.91 -9.53
N GLU A 26 23.45 16.20 -9.40
CA GLU A 26 23.07 17.22 -10.40
C GLU A 26 23.78 17.00 -11.74
N LEU A 27 25.07 16.61 -11.71
CA LEU A 27 25.82 16.23 -12.92
C LEU A 27 25.21 15.00 -13.61
N GLY A 28 24.66 14.05 -12.87
CA GLY A 28 23.90 12.90 -13.38
C GLY A 28 24.69 11.88 -14.22
N VAL A 29 26.03 11.95 -14.22
CA VAL A 29 26.91 11.13 -15.10
C VAL A 29 27.75 10.10 -14.34
N VAL A 30 27.71 10.09 -13.01
CA VAL A 30 28.49 9.19 -12.16
C VAL A 30 27.60 8.15 -11.49
N HIS A 31 27.86 6.88 -11.73
CA HIS A 31 27.24 5.76 -11.02
C HIS A 31 28.10 5.39 -9.81
N ILE A 32 27.60 5.59 -8.61
CA ILE A 32 28.32 5.33 -7.36
C ILE A 32 28.20 3.86 -6.97
N VAL A 33 29.30 3.29 -6.47
CA VAL A 33 29.34 1.89 -5.99
C VAL A 33 28.86 1.83 -4.55
N GLU A 34 27.73 1.17 -4.32
CA GLU A 34 27.21 0.93 -2.97
C GLU A 34 28.00 -0.19 -2.27
N LYS A 35 28.65 0.11 -1.15
CA LYS A 35 29.20 -0.89 -0.23
C LYS A 35 28.23 -1.09 0.93
N GLN A 36 27.72 -2.31 1.10
CA GLN A 36 26.67 -2.67 2.07
C GLN A 36 27.17 -2.66 3.53
N GLN A 37 27.45 -1.48 4.12
CA GLN A 37 27.69 -1.38 5.57
C GLN A 37 26.97 -0.15 6.14
N GLY A 38 26.18 -0.35 7.20
CA GLY A 38 25.56 0.74 7.98
C GLY A 38 24.09 1.05 7.69
N ALA A 39 23.48 0.53 6.63
CA ALA A 39 22.10 0.86 6.24
C ALA A 39 21.01 0.39 7.24
N ALA A 40 21.30 -0.57 8.12
CA ALA A 40 20.31 -1.14 9.04
C ALA A 40 20.04 -0.28 10.28
N GLU A 41 20.95 0.61 10.67
CA GLU A 41 20.88 1.38 11.91
C GLU A 41 20.40 2.84 11.75
N ASN A 42 20.25 3.32 10.51
CA ASN A 42 19.80 4.69 10.27
C ASN A 42 18.28 4.80 10.32
N ALA A 43 17.74 5.49 11.33
CA ALA A 43 16.30 5.67 11.53
C ALA A 43 15.62 6.39 10.36
N GLU A 44 16.24 7.42 9.81
CA GLU A 44 15.72 8.21 8.68
C GLU A 44 15.58 7.36 7.40
N LEU A 45 16.61 6.55 7.10
CA LEU A 45 16.53 5.60 5.97
C LEU A 45 15.39 4.58 6.18
N GLN A 46 15.22 4.08 7.40
CA GLN A 46 14.13 3.14 7.71
C GLN A 46 12.75 3.80 7.56
N ASP A 47 12.60 5.05 7.96
CA ASP A 47 11.36 5.79 7.82
C ASP A 47 11.04 6.07 6.34
N ASN A 48 12.03 6.43 5.53
CA ASN A 48 11.87 6.58 4.08
C ASN A 48 11.52 5.25 3.39
N ILE A 49 12.10 4.13 3.81
CA ILE A 49 11.74 2.79 3.31
C ILE A 49 10.27 2.48 3.64
N ARG A 50 9.82 2.76 4.88
CA ARG A 50 8.42 2.58 5.29
C ARG A 50 7.48 3.47 4.47
N LEU A 51 7.85 4.74 4.28
CA LEU A 51 7.09 5.69 3.49
C LEU A 51 6.97 5.25 2.03
N SER A 52 8.05 4.78 1.42
CA SER A 52 8.06 4.21 0.08
C SER A 52 7.12 3.01 -0.05
N ALA A 53 7.12 2.11 0.95
CA ALA A 53 6.21 0.96 0.98
C ALA A 53 4.74 1.39 1.09
N ARG A 54 4.42 2.40 1.94
CA ARG A 54 3.07 2.96 2.06
C ARG A 54 2.60 3.59 0.74
N LEU A 55 3.45 4.41 0.11
CA LEU A 55 3.15 5.03 -1.19
C LEU A 55 2.90 3.99 -2.28
N ALA A 56 3.71 2.94 -2.34
CA ALA A 56 3.53 1.84 -3.29
C ALA A 56 2.22 1.07 -3.06
N ALA A 57 1.85 0.83 -1.80
CA ALA A 57 0.58 0.20 -1.43
C ALA A 57 -0.62 1.07 -1.81
N ALA A 58 -0.57 2.37 -1.51
CA ALA A 58 -1.60 3.35 -1.88
C ALA A 58 -1.77 3.45 -3.41
N LEU A 59 -0.66 3.51 -4.15
CA LEU A 59 -0.67 3.52 -5.61
C LEU A 59 -1.34 2.26 -6.18
N LYS A 60 -0.99 1.08 -5.67
CA LYS A 60 -1.59 -0.19 -6.08
C LYS A 60 -3.09 -0.23 -5.76
N LEU A 61 -3.50 0.29 -4.60
CA LEU A 61 -4.90 0.38 -4.20
C LEU A 61 -5.70 1.24 -5.19
N LEU A 62 -5.22 2.44 -5.52
CA LEU A 62 -5.90 3.31 -6.48
C LEU A 62 -5.92 2.73 -7.91
N GLN A 63 -4.84 2.08 -8.35
CA GLN A 63 -4.79 1.43 -9.66
C GLN A 63 -5.77 0.26 -9.82
N ASN A 64 -6.14 -0.38 -8.70
CA ASN A 64 -7.09 -1.50 -8.70
C ASN A 64 -8.55 -1.04 -8.60
N GLN A 65 -8.82 0.26 -8.44
CA GLN A 65 -10.19 0.78 -8.43
C GLN A 65 -10.85 0.58 -9.80
N LYS A 66 -12.14 0.23 -9.77
CA LYS A 66 -12.93 0.10 -10.99
C LYS A 66 -13.40 1.48 -11.41
N HIS A 67 -12.97 1.92 -12.58
CA HIS A 67 -13.42 3.17 -13.18
C HIS A 67 -14.67 2.92 -14.05
N GLU A 68 -15.51 3.93 -14.15
CA GLU A 68 -16.54 3.95 -15.20
C GLU A 68 -15.86 4.01 -16.57
N LYS A 69 -16.52 3.43 -17.61
CA LYS A 69 -15.92 3.23 -18.94
C LYS A 69 -15.42 4.51 -19.64
N ASP A 70 -15.86 5.68 -19.16
CA ASP A 70 -15.54 6.99 -19.74
C ASP A 70 -14.71 7.90 -18.80
N ALA A 71 -14.15 7.35 -17.72
CA ALA A 71 -13.33 8.12 -16.78
C ALA A 71 -12.03 8.59 -17.44
N VAL A 72 -11.83 9.90 -17.50
CA VAL A 72 -10.59 10.51 -18.00
C VAL A 72 -9.58 10.55 -16.87
N ILE A 73 -8.67 9.59 -16.85
CA ILE A 73 -7.57 9.59 -15.89
C ILE A 73 -6.65 10.78 -16.22
N ALA A 74 -6.45 11.67 -15.27
CA ALA A 74 -5.56 12.81 -15.43
C ALA A 74 -4.13 12.34 -15.72
N ALA A 75 -3.61 12.67 -16.89
CA ALA A 75 -2.28 12.25 -17.34
C ALA A 75 -1.17 13.23 -16.97
N ASN A 76 -1.47 14.38 -16.36
CA ASN A 76 -0.53 15.50 -16.26
C ASN A 76 -0.21 15.90 -14.82
N GLY A 77 1.10 16.03 -14.57
CA GLY A 77 1.68 16.99 -13.63
C GLY A 77 1.32 16.79 -12.15
N GLY A 78 1.62 15.61 -11.57
CA GLY A 78 1.56 15.44 -10.13
C GLY A 78 2.73 16.12 -9.42
N SER A 79 2.51 16.64 -8.20
CA SER A 79 3.58 17.06 -7.29
C SER A 79 3.78 16.06 -6.18
N ALA A 80 5.04 15.89 -5.74
CA ALA A 80 5.35 14.99 -4.63
C ALA A 80 4.66 15.41 -3.32
N GLU A 81 4.56 16.72 -3.07
CA GLU A 81 3.86 17.25 -1.90
C GLU A 81 2.38 16.86 -1.89
N ARG A 82 1.68 17.00 -3.03
CA ARG A 82 0.30 16.52 -3.17
C ARG A 82 0.21 15.00 -2.99
N GLY A 83 1.21 14.25 -3.50
CA GLY A 83 1.28 12.80 -3.33
C GLY A 83 1.33 12.36 -1.87
N LEU A 84 2.06 13.08 -1.02
CA LEU A 84 2.10 12.80 0.43
C LEU A 84 0.76 13.14 1.11
N GLN A 85 0.12 14.24 0.75
CA GLN A 85 -1.22 14.58 1.26
C GLN A 85 -2.25 13.53 0.88
N VAL A 86 -2.22 13.07 -0.37
CA VAL A 86 -3.11 12.00 -0.86
C VAL A 86 -2.87 10.68 -0.12
N LEU A 87 -1.61 10.36 0.22
CA LEU A 87 -1.32 9.19 1.04
C LEU A 87 -2.02 9.25 2.40
N ASP A 88 -1.97 10.40 3.08
CA ASP A 88 -2.65 10.59 4.36
C ASP A 88 -4.18 10.56 4.22
N GLU A 89 -4.72 11.11 3.11
CA GLU A 89 -6.15 11.02 2.78
C GLU A 89 -6.58 9.55 2.59
N ILE A 90 -5.79 8.75 1.85
CA ILE A 90 -6.05 7.32 1.62
C ILE A 90 -5.99 6.52 2.93
N ASP A 91 -4.98 6.76 3.76
CA ASP A 91 -4.85 6.09 5.06
C ASP A 91 -6.05 6.41 5.97
N GLY A 92 -6.51 7.67 5.96
CA GLY A 92 -7.74 8.10 6.65
C GLY A 92 -8.97 7.37 6.13
N LEU A 93 -9.16 7.30 4.81
CA LEU A 93 -10.28 6.60 4.18
C LEU A 93 -10.26 5.09 4.47
N GLN A 94 -9.09 4.45 4.48
CA GLN A 94 -8.97 3.03 4.83
C GLN A 94 -9.30 2.76 6.30
N ALA A 95 -8.87 3.64 7.21
CA ALA A 95 -9.21 3.53 8.62
C ALA A 95 -10.73 3.72 8.85
N GLU A 96 -11.34 4.70 8.18
CA GLU A 96 -12.79 4.93 8.22
C GLU A 96 -13.56 3.75 7.64
N HIS A 97 -13.15 3.22 6.48
CA HIS A 97 -13.75 2.04 5.86
C HIS A 97 -13.73 0.82 6.79
N SER A 98 -12.59 0.56 7.43
CA SER A 98 -12.46 -0.54 8.39
C SER A 98 -13.38 -0.39 9.58
N LYS A 99 -13.52 0.84 10.11
CA LYS A 99 -14.43 1.18 11.21
C LYS A 99 -15.89 0.99 10.81
N LEU A 100 -16.28 1.47 9.62
CA LEU A 100 -17.64 1.33 9.10
C LEU A 100 -18.00 -0.14 8.87
N LEU A 101 -17.10 -0.95 8.32
CA LEU A 101 -17.32 -2.41 8.18
C LEU A 101 -17.53 -3.10 9.54
N GLN A 102 -16.73 -2.74 10.53
CA GLN A 102 -16.91 -3.28 11.89
C GLN A 102 -18.27 -2.89 12.48
N GLN A 103 -18.67 -1.62 12.29
CA GLN A 103 -19.99 -1.15 12.74
C GLN A 103 -21.12 -1.88 12.02
N GLN A 104 -21.03 -2.03 10.70
CA GLN A 104 -22.02 -2.76 9.90
C GLN A 104 -22.15 -4.21 10.35
N GLN A 105 -21.03 -4.91 10.59
CA GLN A 105 -21.03 -6.29 11.10
C GLN A 105 -21.67 -6.40 12.49
N THR A 106 -21.42 -5.44 13.36
CA THR A 106 -22.01 -5.41 14.71
C THR A 106 -23.51 -5.18 14.62
N CYS A 107 -23.95 -4.14 13.89
CA CYS A 107 -25.36 -3.88 13.64
C CYS A 107 -26.07 -5.07 12.97
N GLY A 108 -25.40 -5.73 12.01
CA GLY A 108 -25.96 -6.92 11.36
C GLY A 108 -26.24 -8.06 12.36
N LYS A 109 -25.27 -8.37 13.22
CA LYS A 109 -25.44 -9.41 14.26
C LYS A 109 -26.54 -9.05 15.26
N GLU A 110 -26.60 -7.77 15.67
CA GLU A 110 -27.64 -7.29 16.59
C GLU A 110 -29.02 -7.33 15.94
N LYS A 111 -29.11 -6.97 14.64
CA LYS A 111 -30.33 -7.06 13.85
C LYS A 111 -30.81 -8.52 13.76
N ASP A 112 -29.93 -9.44 13.35
CA ASP A 112 -30.24 -10.86 13.25
C ASP A 112 -30.71 -11.44 14.60
N ALA A 113 -30.08 -11.02 15.69
CA ALA A 113 -30.47 -11.43 17.04
C ALA A 113 -31.85 -10.89 17.44
N LEU A 114 -32.24 -9.70 16.96
CA LEU A 114 -33.53 -9.07 17.24
C LEU A 114 -34.66 -9.57 16.33
N GLU A 115 -34.36 -10.05 15.14
CA GLU A 115 -35.36 -10.45 14.15
C GLU A 115 -36.36 -11.47 14.72
N ALA A 116 -35.87 -12.41 15.54
CA ALA A 116 -36.74 -13.40 16.21
C ALA A 116 -37.66 -12.82 17.28
N TRP A 117 -37.31 -11.64 17.83
CA TRP A 117 -38.12 -10.98 18.87
C TRP A 117 -39.12 -9.96 18.31
N GLY A 118 -39.03 -9.66 17.02
CA GLY A 118 -39.88 -8.68 16.36
C GLY A 118 -39.53 -7.24 16.69
N ASN A 119 -40.34 -6.33 16.19
CA ASN A 119 -40.12 -4.91 16.41
C ASN A 119 -40.75 -4.50 17.75
N PHE A 120 -39.93 -4.33 18.77
CA PHE A 120 -40.38 -3.79 20.06
C PHE A 120 -39.69 -2.43 20.33
N GLU A 121 -40.40 -1.59 21.10
CA GLU A 121 -39.88 -0.32 21.53
C GLU A 121 -39.20 -0.49 22.90
N PRO A 122 -37.87 -0.19 23.04
CA PRO A 122 -37.16 -0.28 24.33
C PRO A 122 -37.82 0.59 25.42
N GLU A 123 -38.44 1.71 25.00
CA GLU A 123 -39.20 2.57 25.89
C GLU A 123 -40.41 1.88 26.52
N GLY A 124 -41.03 0.95 25.79
CA GLY A 124 -42.15 0.14 26.32
C GLY A 124 -41.71 -0.78 27.47
N ILE A 125 -40.52 -1.39 27.31
CA ILE A 125 -39.89 -2.22 28.34
C ILE A 125 -39.55 -1.33 29.57
N GLN A 126 -39.00 -0.14 29.34
CA GLN A 126 -38.66 0.75 30.43
C GLN A 126 -39.93 1.23 31.21
N ARG A 127 -41.02 1.52 30.52
CA ARG A 127 -42.33 1.85 31.20
C ARG A 127 -42.83 0.71 32.06
N LEU A 128 -42.69 -0.55 31.62
CA LEU A 128 -43.02 -1.71 32.44
C LEU A 128 -42.13 -1.79 33.68
N LYS A 129 -40.87 -1.56 33.53
CA LYS A 129 -39.91 -1.52 34.65
C LYS A 129 -40.25 -0.41 35.64
N ASP A 130 -40.57 0.79 35.17
CA ASP A 130 -40.99 1.91 36.02
C ASP A 130 -42.31 1.62 36.75
N ALA A 131 -43.18 0.76 36.18
CA ALA A 131 -44.37 0.25 36.82
C ALA A 131 -44.16 -0.89 37.79
N GLY A 132 -42.88 -1.30 38.02
CA GLY A 132 -42.53 -2.38 38.94
C GLY A 132 -42.62 -3.79 38.36
N TYR A 133 -42.50 -3.90 37.03
CA TYR A 133 -42.48 -5.21 36.36
C TYR A 133 -41.10 -5.41 35.66
N VAL A 134 -40.64 -6.65 35.69
CA VAL A 134 -39.40 -7.05 35.00
C VAL A 134 -39.76 -7.95 33.82
N VAL A 135 -39.27 -7.59 32.62
CA VAL A 135 -39.45 -8.38 31.41
C VAL A 135 -38.17 -9.18 31.18
N GLY A 136 -38.27 -10.52 31.28
CA GLY A 136 -37.17 -11.42 30.93
C GLY A 136 -37.36 -11.97 29.51
N PHE A 137 -36.24 -12.14 28.80
CA PHE A 137 -36.20 -12.70 27.45
C PHE A 137 -35.46 -14.02 27.48
N TYR A 138 -36.07 -15.09 26.99
CA TYR A 138 -35.53 -16.43 27.10
C TYR A 138 -35.65 -17.22 25.81
N THR A 139 -34.70 -18.12 25.61
CA THR A 139 -34.70 -19.04 24.47
C THR A 139 -34.52 -20.47 24.95
N CYS A 140 -35.32 -21.41 24.41
CA CYS A 140 -35.17 -22.84 24.66
C CYS A 140 -35.45 -23.67 23.41
N SER A 141 -35.09 -24.96 23.44
CA SER A 141 -35.57 -25.91 22.43
C SER A 141 -37.07 -26.19 22.63
N GLU A 142 -37.77 -26.49 21.54
CA GLU A 142 -39.24 -26.73 21.59
C GLU A 142 -39.65 -27.82 22.58
N GLY A 143 -38.82 -28.86 22.74
CA GLY A 143 -39.08 -29.92 23.72
C GLY A 143 -38.82 -29.53 25.17
N ASN A 144 -38.18 -28.43 25.46
CA ASN A 144 -37.87 -27.95 26.80
C ASN A 144 -38.82 -26.85 27.28
N TYR A 145 -39.69 -26.33 26.40
CA TYR A 145 -40.70 -25.36 26.79
C TYR A 145 -41.78 -26.01 27.58
N LYS A 146 -42.14 -25.48 28.77
CA LYS A 146 -43.17 -25.96 29.65
C LYS A 146 -44.33 -24.98 29.67
N GLU A 147 -45.54 -25.48 29.39
CA GLU A 147 -46.78 -24.67 29.43
C GLU A 147 -47.09 -24.14 30.84
N GLU A 148 -46.56 -24.79 31.89
CA GLU A 148 -46.70 -24.35 33.29
C GLU A 148 -46.12 -22.93 33.50
N TRP A 149 -45.10 -22.55 32.73
CA TRP A 149 -44.46 -21.22 32.81
C TRP A 149 -45.38 -20.07 32.41
N GLU A 150 -46.40 -20.35 31.61
CA GLU A 150 -47.44 -19.36 31.25
C GLU A 150 -48.24 -18.92 32.47
N ALA A 151 -48.54 -19.86 33.37
CA ALA A 151 -49.30 -19.59 34.60
C ALA A 151 -48.38 -19.07 35.74
N GLU A 152 -47.13 -19.53 35.82
CA GLU A 152 -46.20 -19.25 36.92
C GLU A 152 -45.47 -17.93 36.74
N TYR A 153 -44.95 -17.65 35.51
CA TYR A 153 -44.11 -16.48 35.22
C TYR A 153 -44.75 -15.55 34.17
N ASN A 154 -46.02 -15.71 33.83
CA ASN A 154 -46.66 -15.02 32.72
C ASN A 154 -45.86 -15.15 31.43
N ALA A 155 -45.34 -16.35 31.14
CA ALA A 155 -44.56 -16.58 29.94
C ALA A 155 -45.43 -16.45 28.69
N MET A 156 -44.90 -15.75 27.70
CA MET A 156 -45.55 -15.53 26.41
C MET A 156 -44.63 -15.87 25.27
N ILE A 157 -45.01 -16.77 24.38
CA ILE A 157 -44.23 -17.16 23.20
C ILE A 157 -44.34 -16.02 22.18
N ILE A 158 -43.19 -15.51 21.74
CA ILE A 158 -43.08 -14.50 20.69
C ILE A 158 -43.00 -15.16 19.32
N CYS A 159 -42.08 -16.14 19.14
CA CYS A 159 -42.00 -16.89 17.90
C CYS A 159 -41.34 -18.26 18.11
N ARG A 160 -41.47 -19.13 17.09
CA ARG A 160 -40.79 -20.42 17.00
C ARG A 160 -40.03 -20.49 15.68
N ILE A 161 -38.72 -20.61 15.75
CA ILE A 161 -37.84 -20.68 14.57
C ILE A 161 -36.89 -21.87 14.72
N SER A 162 -36.86 -22.75 13.73
CA SER A 162 -35.91 -23.87 13.64
C SER A 162 -35.78 -24.69 14.94
N SER A 163 -36.93 -25.12 15.51
CA SER A 163 -36.99 -25.88 16.76
C SER A 163 -36.55 -25.14 18.03
N LYS A 164 -36.36 -23.80 17.96
CA LYS A 164 -36.18 -22.93 19.12
C LYS A 164 -37.45 -22.13 19.38
N VAL A 165 -37.77 -21.99 20.65
CA VAL A 165 -38.86 -21.14 21.12
C VAL A 165 -38.27 -19.90 21.76
N PHE A 166 -38.72 -18.74 21.30
CA PHE A 166 -38.41 -17.42 21.84
C PHE A 166 -39.62 -16.93 22.63
N PHE A 167 -39.42 -16.68 23.91
CA PHE A 167 -40.52 -16.28 24.80
C PHE A 167 -40.06 -15.21 25.81
N ILE A 168 -41.00 -14.45 26.30
CA ILE A 168 -40.76 -13.46 27.35
C ILE A 168 -41.50 -13.90 28.63
N THR A 169 -40.99 -13.45 29.76
CA THR A 169 -41.68 -13.52 31.04
C THR A 169 -41.95 -12.12 31.57
N VAL A 170 -43.05 -11.94 32.25
CA VAL A 170 -43.38 -10.64 32.88
C VAL A 170 -43.70 -10.94 34.36
N THR A 171 -42.76 -10.59 35.23
CA THR A 171 -42.83 -10.79 36.67
C THR A 171 -42.75 -9.48 37.43
N LYS A 172 -43.18 -9.46 38.71
CA LYS A 172 -42.99 -8.29 39.56
C LYS A 172 -41.55 -8.14 39.98
N ASP A 173 -41.10 -6.90 40.18
CA ASP A 173 -39.76 -6.61 40.65
C ASP A 173 -39.54 -7.31 42.01
N GLY A 174 -38.43 -8.11 42.09
CA GLY A 174 -38.11 -8.94 43.26
C GLY A 174 -38.59 -10.38 43.22
N GLU A 175 -39.36 -10.81 42.22
CA GLU A 175 -39.68 -12.22 41.99
C GLU A 175 -38.50 -12.90 41.23
N GLU A 176 -37.93 -13.94 41.83
CA GLU A 176 -36.88 -14.74 41.15
C GLU A 176 -37.50 -15.66 40.11
N VAL A 177 -37.00 -15.57 38.89
CA VAL A 177 -37.39 -16.46 37.78
C VAL A 177 -36.34 -17.55 37.68
N ASP A 178 -36.67 -18.76 38.17
CA ASP A 178 -35.76 -19.92 38.10
C ASP A 178 -36.12 -20.79 36.88
N LEU A 179 -35.54 -20.46 35.74
CA LEU A 179 -35.70 -21.18 34.50
C LEU A 179 -34.37 -21.78 34.07
N ASP A 180 -34.31 -23.09 33.88
CA ASP A 180 -33.12 -23.77 33.34
C ASP A 180 -33.05 -23.62 31.82
N VAL A 181 -33.00 -22.34 31.37
CA VAL A 181 -32.96 -21.94 29.94
C VAL A 181 -32.06 -20.71 29.73
N GLU A 182 -31.65 -20.53 28.49
CA GLU A 182 -30.76 -19.41 28.12
C GLU A 182 -31.51 -18.07 28.16
N GLN A 183 -31.02 -17.14 28.97
CA GLN A 183 -31.51 -15.75 28.98
C GLN A 183 -30.87 -14.95 27.87
N ALA A 184 -31.67 -14.39 26.99
CA ALA A 184 -31.20 -13.53 25.90
C ALA A 184 -30.94 -12.11 26.39
N LYS A 185 -29.77 -11.58 26.08
CA LYS A 185 -29.47 -10.16 26.24
C LYS A 185 -29.88 -9.44 24.97
N LEU A 186 -30.90 -8.61 25.05
CA LEU A 186 -31.32 -7.81 23.92
C LEU A 186 -30.47 -6.54 23.80
N PRO A 187 -30.22 -6.04 22.57
CA PRO A 187 -29.69 -4.72 22.36
C PRO A 187 -30.58 -3.64 22.97
N SER A 188 -29.98 -2.51 23.32
CA SER A 188 -30.71 -1.35 23.86
C SER A 188 -31.48 -0.55 22.80
N GLN A 189 -31.35 -0.93 21.53
CA GLN A 189 -31.94 -0.25 20.37
C GLN A 189 -33.08 -1.09 19.77
N SER A 190 -34.05 -0.42 19.15
CA SER A 190 -35.12 -1.10 18.42
C SER A 190 -34.62 -1.64 17.09
N LEU A 191 -35.32 -2.62 16.51
CA LEU A 191 -35.02 -3.17 15.20
C LEU A 191 -34.99 -2.06 14.13
N ALA A 192 -35.94 -1.12 14.16
CA ALA A 192 -35.98 0.00 13.23
C ALA A 192 -34.76 0.94 13.35
N GLN A 193 -34.25 1.15 14.57
CA GLN A 193 -33.04 1.94 14.78
C GLN A 193 -31.79 1.23 14.23
N LEU A 194 -31.69 -0.09 14.43
CA LEU A 194 -30.58 -0.89 13.89
C LEU A 194 -30.63 -0.95 12.36
N GLU A 195 -31.81 -1.08 11.77
CA GLU A 195 -31.98 -1.04 10.30
C GLU A 195 -31.56 0.32 9.72
N ALA A 196 -31.95 1.40 10.38
CA ALA A 196 -31.54 2.74 9.98
C ALA A 196 -30.01 2.93 10.10
N GLN A 197 -29.40 2.44 11.19
CA GLN A 197 -27.94 2.48 11.34
C GLN A 197 -27.23 1.63 10.29
N TYR A 198 -27.73 0.45 9.98
CA TYR A 198 -27.19 -0.42 8.94
C TYR A 198 -27.21 0.27 7.56
N ALA A 199 -28.36 0.86 7.18
CA ALA A 199 -28.50 1.60 5.94
C ALA A 199 -27.57 2.84 5.89
N ASN A 200 -27.42 3.55 7.02
CA ASN A 200 -26.51 4.69 7.09
C ASN A 200 -25.05 4.27 6.93
N THR A 201 -24.63 3.13 7.53
CA THR A 201 -23.26 2.61 7.35
C THR A 201 -23.01 2.14 5.92
N GLU A 202 -24.01 1.55 5.27
CA GLU A 202 -23.92 1.16 3.86
C GLU A 202 -23.71 2.40 2.95
N THR A 203 -24.53 3.44 3.15
CA THR A 203 -24.37 4.71 2.43
C THR A 203 -22.99 5.35 2.67
N ALA A 204 -22.49 5.33 3.92
CA ALA A 204 -21.18 5.86 4.25
C ALA A 204 -20.04 5.05 3.62
N LEU A 205 -20.16 3.72 3.51
CA LEU A 205 -19.22 2.88 2.79
C LEU A 205 -19.17 3.21 1.30
N GLU A 206 -20.34 3.39 0.66
CA GLU A 206 -20.42 3.81 -0.74
C GLU A 206 -19.77 5.17 -0.98
N GLU A 207 -20.00 6.14 -0.07
CA GLU A 207 -19.37 7.46 -0.17
C GLU A 207 -17.84 7.38 -0.01
N ASN A 208 -17.36 6.54 0.91
CA ASN A 208 -15.94 6.30 1.09
C ASN A 208 -15.30 5.68 -0.17
N GLU A 209 -15.96 4.70 -0.79
CA GLU A 209 -15.50 4.12 -2.06
C GLU A 209 -15.49 5.16 -3.19
N LYS A 210 -16.52 6.01 -3.30
CA LYS A 210 -16.56 7.09 -4.31
C LYS A 210 -15.40 8.08 -4.14
N LYS A 211 -15.01 8.39 -2.90
CA LYS A 211 -13.83 9.25 -2.63
C LYS A 211 -12.55 8.58 -3.11
N LEU A 212 -12.37 7.28 -2.86
CA LEU A 212 -11.20 6.53 -3.36
C LEU A 212 -11.16 6.47 -4.89
N VAL A 213 -12.31 6.30 -5.56
CA VAL A 213 -12.39 6.35 -7.03
C VAL A 213 -12.01 7.74 -7.53
N ALA A 214 -12.51 8.82 -6.93
CA ALA A 214 -12.16 10.19 -7.33
C ALA A 214 -10.65 10.46 -7.20
N LEU A 215 -10.01 10.02 -6.11
CA LEU A 215 -8.55 10.11 -5.94
C LEU A 215 -7.81 9.30 -7.01
N SER A 216 -8.34 8.14 -7.42
CA SER A 216 -7.72 7.32 -8.46
C SER A 216 -7.79 7.95 -9.86
N GLU A 217 -8.74 8.83 -10.12
CA GLU A 217 -8.86 9.55 -11.39
C GLU A 217 -7.90 10.74 -11.50
N THR A 218 -7.59 11.39 -10.36
CA THR A 218 -6.86 12.67 -10.36
C THR A 218 -5.43 12.58 -9.83
N ASP A 219 -5.17 11.76 -8.82
CA ASP A 219 -3.97 11.88 -7.98
C ASP A 219 -2.93 10.75 -8.15
N ILE A 220 -3.16 9.77 -9.01
CA ILE A 220 -2.16 8.73 -9.34
C ILE A 220 -0.82 9.34 -9.81
N PRO A 221 -0.76 10.39 -10.66
CA PRO A 221 0.50 11.01 -11.04
C PRO A 221 1.27 11.61 -9.84
N SER A 222 0.55 12.22 -8.90
CA SER A 222 1.14 12.82 -7.68
C SER A 222 1.76 11.74 -6.76
N LEU A 223 1.07 10.62 -6.57
CA LEU A 223 1.62 9.48 -5.81
C LEU A 223 2.87 8.87 -6.48
N LYS A 224 2.89 8.78 -7.81
CA LYS A 224 4.07 8.30 -8.55
C LYS A 224 5.26 9.24 -8.37
N GLU A 225 5.05 10.55 -8.42
CA GLU A 225 6.12 11.52 -8.24
C GLU A 225 6.65 11.51 -6.80
N ALA A 226 5.77 11.42 -5.79
CA ALA A 226 6.16 11.26 -4.40
C ALA A 226 6.96 9.96 -4.17
N LEU A 227 6.51 8.84 -4.74
CA LEU A 227 7.22 7.56 -4.65
C LEU A 227 8.61 7.66 -5.28
N LYS A 228 8.73 8.26 -6.46
CA LYS A 228 10.00 8.45 -7.15
C LYS A 228 10.95 9.31 -6.33
N GLN A 229 10.46 10.42 -5.75
CA GLN A 229 11.28 11.30 -4.91
C GLN A 229 11.81 10.52 -3.69
N VAL A 230 10.94 9.83 -2.94
CA VAL A 230 11.35 9.05 -1.76
C VAL A 230 12.32 7.93 -2.13
N GLN A 231 12.13 7.24 -3.26
CA GLN A 231 13.07 6.24 -3.75
C GLN A 231 14.45 6.85 -4.06
N THR A 232 14.47 8.02 -4.65
CA THR A 232 15.73 8.73 -4.92
C THR A 232 16.45 9.15 -3.64
N GLU A 233 15.71 9.55 -2.61
CA GLU A 233 16.26 9.86 -1.28
C GLU A 233 16.79 8.62 -0.57
N ILE A 234 16.11 7.47 -0.70
CA ILE A 234 16.58 6.18 -0.18
C ILE A 234 17.90 5.79 -0.85
N GLU A 235 18.00 5.90 -2.18
CA GLU A 235 19.23 5.59 -2.91
C GLU A 235 20.38 6.51 -2.47
N PHE A 236 20.12 7.81 -2.34
CA PHE A 236 21.08 8.77 -1.86
C PHE A 236 21.55 8.45 -0.43
N SER A 237 20.64 8.21 0.49
CA SER A 237 20.96 7.85 1.88
C SER A 237 21.79 6.56 1.98
N LYS A 238 21.48 5.54 1.15
CA LYS A 238 22.30 4.32 1.09
C LYS A 238 23.73 4.60 0.65
N VAL A 239 23.93 5.49 -0.34
CA VAL A 239 25.26 5.89 -0.79
C VAL A 239 26.01 6.61 0.33
N VAL A 240 25.36 7.56 1.02
CA VAL A 240 25.97 8.29 2.16
C VAL A 240 26.44 7.32 3.24
N LEU A 241 25.60 6.33 3.58
CA LEU A 241 25.88 5.36 4.66
C LEU A 241 26.87 4.26 4.25
N SER A 242 27.02 3.98 2.95
CA SER A 242 27.92 2.94 2.44
C SER A 242 29.36 3.40 2.22
N THR A 243 29.65 4.67 2.42
CA THR A 243 30.96 5.23 2.16
C THR A 243 31.95 4.88 3.26
N GLU A 244 33.14 4.39 2.89
CA GLU A 244 34.20 4.05 3.84
C GLU A 244 34.84 5.33 4.42
N GLN A 245 34.86 5.39 5.74
CA GLN A 245 35.61 6.43 6.45
C GLN A 245 37.09 6.06 6.53
N THR A 246 37.94 6.95 6.10
CA THR A 246 39.40 6.77 6.03
C THR A 246 40.13 7.87 6.83
N ALA A 247 41.30 7.58 7.31
CA ALA A 247 42.17 8.55 7.99
C ALA A 247 41.55 9.23 9.22
N GLY A 248 41.05 8.42 10.19
CA GLY A 248 40.54 8.90 11.48
C GLY A 248 39.23 9.67 11.36
N ASP A 249 38.31 9.19 10.55
CA ASP A 249 36.94 9.69 10.31
C ASP A 249 36.86 11.11 9.73
N LYS A 250 37.95 11.59 9.12
CA LYS A 250 37.98 12.92 8.52
C LYS A 250 37.85 12.93 7.01
N LEU A 251 38.14 11.83 6.36
CA LEU A 251 38.10 11.70 4.90
C LEU A 251 37.16 10.58 4.51
N MET A 252 36.35 10.84 3.52
CA MET A 252 35.39 9.90 2.91
C MET A 252 35.92 9.43 1.58
N LEU A 253 36.06 8.11 1.42
CA LEU A 253 36.48 7.47 0.17
C LEU A 253 35.24 7.01 -0.59
N LEU A 254 35.03 7.56 -1.78
CA LEU A 254 33.91 7.23 -2.65
C LEU A 254 34.44 6.64 -3.96
N GLU A 255 33.88 5.50 -4.37
CA GLU A 255 34.14 4.88 -5.67
C GLU A 255 32.93 4.99 -6.58
N GLY A 256 33.15 5.22 -7.86
CA GLY A 256 32.09 5.34 -8.85
C GLY A 256 32.55 4.99 -10.25
N TRP A 257 31.58 4.94 -11.16
CA TRP A 257 31.80 4.67 -12.58
C TRP A 257 31.19 5.79 -13.43
N ALA A 258 31.90 6.16 -14.48
CA ALA A 258 31.35 7.09 -15.46
C ALA A 258 31.71 6.69 -16.90
N PRO A 259 30.88 7.06 -17.88
CA PRO A 259 31.19 6.88 -19.28
C PRO A 259 32.51 7.61 -19.65
N ALA A 260 33.35 6.98 -20.44
CA ALA A 260 34.60 7.61 -20.88
C ALA A 260 34.37 8.90 -21.69
N THR A 261 33.19 9.08 -22.27
CA THR A 261 32.77 10.30 -22.98
C THR A 261 32.60 11.51 -22.07
N SER A 262 32.19 11.28 -20.81
CA SER A 262 31.93 12.34 -19.81
C SER A 262 33.19 12.70 -19.00
N LYS A 263 34.35 12.06 -19.29
CA LYS A 263 35.60 12.29 -18.56
C LYS A 263 35.99 13.76 -18.45
N VAL A 264 35.93 14.49 -19.56
CA VAL A 264 36.36 15.90 -19.63
C VAL A 264 35.46 16.80 -18.77
N GLU A 265 34.17 16.57 -18.79
CA GLU A 265 33.20 17.31 -18.01
C GLU A 265 33.37 17.05 -16.51
N ILE A 266 33.57 15.80 -16.12
CA ILE A 266 33.82 15.40 -14.73
C ILE A 266 35.14 15.98 -14.23
N GLU A 267 36.24 15.91 -15.00
CA GLU A 267 37.55 16.50 -14.65
C GLU A 267 37.45 18.00 -14.46
N ALA A 268 36.71 18.70 -15.33
CA ALA A 268 36.51 20.14 -15.20
C ALA A 268 35.81 20.51 -13.90
N TYR A 269 34.73 19.80 -13.58
CA TYR A 269 33.99 19.98 -12.33
C TYR A 269 34.83 19.70 -11.09
N LEU A 270 35.53 18.56 -11.05
CA LEU A 270 36.34 18.13 -9.89
C LEU A 270 37.52 19.08 -9.61
N ASN A 271 38.14 19.62 -10.68
CA ASN A 271 39.20 20.61 -10.54
C ASN A 271 38.69 21.96 -10.00
N ASP A 272 37.48 22.37 -10.42
CA ASP A 272 36.85 23.59 -9.91
C ASP A 272 36.45 23.45 -8.44
N ALA A 273 35.91 22.28 -8.07
CA ALA A 273 35.55 21.94 -6.71
C ALA A 273 36.73 21.60 -5.78
N HIS A 274 37.98 21.59 -6.28
CA HIS A 274 39.22 21.30 -5.55
C HIS A 274 39.22 19.95 -4.82
N ILE A 275 38.55 18.94 -5.38
CA ILE A 275 38.43 17.61 -4.82
C ILE A 275 39.53 16.71 -5.34
N TYR A 276 40.15 15.92 -4.45
CA TYR A 276 41.13 14.93 -4.87
C TYR A 276 40.41 13.74 -5.52
N TYR A 277 40.83 13.41 -6.73
CA TYR A 277 40.26 12.29 -7.48
C TYR A 277 41.32 11.50 -8.25
N GLU A 278 41.01 10.24 -8.52
CA GLU A 278 41.76 9.36 -9.39
C GLU A 278 40.83 8.74 -10.45
N ILE A 279 41.26 8.75 -11.72
CA ILE A 279 40.49 8.12 -12.81
C ILE A 279 41.33 7.01 -13.42
N THR A 280 40.86 5.77 -13.28
CA THR A 280 41.55 4.58 -13.79
C THR A 280 40.70 3.83 -14.82
N ASP A 281 41.36 2.93 -15.55
CA ASP A 281 40.63 1.95 -16.41
C ASP A 281 40.12 0.80 -15.59
N PRO A 282 38.98 0.21 -15.98
CA PRO A 282 38.43 -0.98 -15.31
C PRO A 282 39.42 -2.16 -15.34
N THR A 283 39.53 -2.88 -14.24
CA THR A 283 40.25 -4.14 -14.16
C THR A 283 39.32 -5.33 -14.43
N PRO A 284 39.84 -6.52 -14.79
CA PRO A 284 38.99 -7.70 -15.02
C PRO A 284 38.20 -8.16 -13.78
N GLU A 285 38.63 -7.75 -12.59
CA GLU A 285 38.01 -8.10 -11.30
C GLU A 285 36.89 -7.12 -10.91
N ASP A 286 36.83 -5.95 -11.55
CA ASP A 286 35.84 -4.93 -11.24
C ASP A 286 34.45 -5.32 -11.77
N ASN A 287 33.44 -5.08 -10.96
CA ASN A 287 32.04 -5.22 -11.38
C ASN A 287 31.57 -3.93 -12.04
N VAL A 288 31.89 -3.77 -13.33
CA VAL A 288 31.61 -2.56 -14.08
C VAL A 288 30.14 -2.49 -14.47
N PRO A 289 29.42 -1.39 -14.20
CA PRO A 289 28.07 -1.20 -14.67
C PRO A 289 28.02 -1.10 -16.20
N ILE A 290 26.95 -1.67 -16.78
CA ILE A 290 26.83 -1.80 -18.23
C ILE A 290 25.84 -0.79 -18.76
N GLU A 291 26.32 0.05 -19.65
CA GLU A 291 25.52 0.98 -20.43
C GLU A 291 25.59 0.59 -21.91
N LEU A 292 24.43 0.30 -22.49
CA LEU A 292 24.30 0.06 -23.92
C LEU A 292 24.11 1.38 -24.64
N ASN A 293 24.84 1.55 -25.75
CA ASN A 293 24.74 2.71 -26.63
C ASN A 293 24.57 2.25 -28.08
N ASN A 294 23.37 1.78 -28.40
CA ASN A 294 22.99 1.44 -29.76
C ASN A 294 22.28 2.61 -30.40
N LYS A 295 22.48 2.79 -31.70
CA LYS A 295 21.91 3.91 -32.45
C LYS A 295 20.80 3.45 -33.40
N GLY A 296 19.84 4.34 -33.67
CA GLY A 296 18.77 4.13 -34.64
C GLY A 296 17.89 2.91 -34.28
N PHE A 297 17.67 2.04 -35.26
CA PHE A 297 16.79 0.88 -35.14
C PHE A 297 17.15 -0.05 -33.96
N PHE A 298 18.41 -0.31 -33.70
CA PHE A 298 18.84 -1.23 -32.63
C PHE A 298 18.62 -0.69 -31.22
N ALA A 299 18.55 0.63 -31.03
CA ALA A 299 18.25 1.24 -29.74
C ALA A 299 16.85 0.83 -29.22
N TRP A 300 15.89 0.58 -30.09
CA TRP A 300 14.54 0.15 -29.73
C TRP A 300 14.51 -1.23 -29.06
N PHE A 301 15.55 -2.05 -29.24
CA PHE A 301 15.65 -3.39 -28.68
C PHE A 301 16.48 -3.45 -27.39
N GLU A 302 17.12 -2.35 -26.96
CA GLU A 302 17.84 -2.27 -25.70
C GLU A 302 16.95 -2.58 -24.47
N PRO A 303 15.69 -2.08 -24.39
CA PRO A 303 14.79 -2.42 -23.28
C PRO A 303 14.55 -3.94 -23.16
N ILE A 304 14.51 -4.65 -24.29
CA ILE A 304 14.32 -6.10 -24.30
C ILE A 304 15.56 -6.79 -23.74
N CYS A 305 16.77 -6.36 -24.16
CA CYS A 305 18.01 -6.88 -23.60
C CYS A 305 18.14 -6.61 -22.10
N LYS A 306 17.72 -5.41 -21.63
CA LYS A 306 17.69 -5.06 -20.20
C LYS A 306 16.73 -5.93 -19.39
N LEU A 307 15.60 -6.34 -20.01
CA LEU A 307 14.59 -7.18 -19.37
C LEU A 307 15.10 -8.62 -19.15
N TYR A 308 15.87 -9.18 -20.10
CA TYR A 308 16.35 -10.54 -20.01
C TYR A 308 17.66 -10.65 -19.23
N MET A 309 18.72 -10.10 -19.72
CA MET A 309 20.03 -10.04 -19.09
C MET A 309 20.99 -9.16 -19.87
N LEU A 310 21.66 -8.23 -19.19
CA LEU A 310 22.73 -7.44 -19.79
C LEU A 310 23.98 -8.32 -19.97
N PRO A 311 24.75 -8.13 -21.05
CA PRO A 311 26.05 -8.79 -21.22
C PRO A 311 27.03 -8.33 -20.14
N LYS A 312 28.08 -9.07 -19.88
CA LYS A 312 29.19 -8.57 -19.04
C LYS A 312 29.99 -7.51 -19.78
N TYR A 313 30.71 -6.65 -19.04
CA TYR A 313 31.44 -5.52 -19.61
C TYR A 313 32.43 -5.91 -20.74
N ASN A 314 33.05 -7.09 -20.64
CA ASN A 314 33.98 -7.64 -21.61
C ASN A 314 33.32 -8.51 -22.69
N GLU A 315 32.02 -8.62 -22.70
CA GLU A 315 31.26 -9.41 -23.68
C GLU A 315 30.79 -8.57 -24.86
N LEU A 316 30.33 -9.25 -25.90
CA LEU A 316 29.78 -8.59 -27.07
C LEU A 316 28.33 -8.18 -26.81
N ASP A 317 27.97 -6.96 -27.23
CA ASP A 317 26.58 -6.53 -27.26
C ASP A 317 25.81 -7.31 -28.34
N LEU A 318 24.92 -8.18 -27.92
CA LEU A 318 24.12 -9.04 -28.78
C LEU A 318 22.89 -8.31 -29.37
N THR A 319 22.57 -7.08 -28.94
CA THR A 319 21.39 -6.34 -29.39
C THR A 319 21.28 -6.26 -30.91
N PRO A 320 22.34 -5.91 -31.68
CA PRO A 320 22.26 -5.84 -33.13
C PRO A 320 22.00 -7.18 -33.82
N PHE A 321 22.45 -8.27 -33.21
CA PHE A 321 22.26 -9.60 -33.76
C PHE A 321 20.87 -10.16 -33.42
N PHE A 322 20.42 -9.93 -32.20
CA PHE A 322 19.14 -10.38 -31.70
C PHE A 322 17.94 -9.65 -32.33
N ALA A 323 18.04 -8.33 -32.54
CA ALA A 323 16.94 -7.49 -33.00
C ALA A 323 16.24 -7.98 -34.28
N PRO A 324 16.96 -8.33 -35.37
CA PRO A 324 16.32 -8.82 -36.60
C PRO A 324 15.55 -10.13 -36.38
N PHE A 325 16.14 -11.07 -35.64
CA PHE A 325 15.50 -12.37 -35.35
C PHE A 325 14.25 -12.20 -34.49
N PHE A 326 14.34 -11.34 -33.48
CA PHE A 326 13.19 -11.05 -32.60
C PHE A 326 12.04 -10.44 -33.40
N MET A 327 12.34 -9.51 -34.32
CA MET A 327 11.32 -8.87 -35.15
C MET A 327 10.65 -9.85 -36.09
N ILE A 328 11.42 -10.73 -36.75
CA ILE A 328 10.87 -11.77 -37.65
C ILE A 328 10.01 -12.74 -36.86
N PHE A 329 10.52 -13.23 -35.71
CA PHE A 329 9.79 -14.19 -34.88
C PHE A 329 8.49 -13.58 -34.32
N PHE A 330 8.52 -12.34 -33.83
CA PHE A 330 7.37 -11.64 -33.34
C PHE A 330 6.34 -11.35 -34.45
N GLY A 331 6.83 -10.99 -35.65
CA GLY A 331 5.99 -10.81 -36.82
C GLY A 331 5.26 -12.09 -37.26
N LEU A 332 5.95 -13.24 -37.15
CA LEU A 332 5.32 -14.54 -37.43
C LEU A 332 4.25 -14.90 -36.41
N CYS A 333 4.52 -14.64 -35.12
CA CYS A 333 3.56 -14.89 -34.04
C CYS A 333 2.28 -14.01 -34.19
N LEU A 334 2.44 -12.75 -34.60
CA LEU A 334 1.31 -11.86 -34.87
C LEU A 334 0.53 -12.30 -36.10
N GLY A 335 1.22 -12.81 -37.15
CA GLY A 335 0.59 -13.36 -38.36
C GLY A 335 -0.29 -14.59 -38.09
N ASP A 336 0.15 -15.46 -37.17
CA ASP A 336 -0.59 -16.66 -36.79
C ASP A 336 -1.89 -16.32 -36.01
N SER A 337 -1.89 -15.23 -35.24
CA SER A 337 -3.09 -14.71 -34.56
C SER A 337 -4.17 -14.26 -35.56
N GLY A 338 -3.80 -13.84 -36.78
CA GLY A 338 -4.72 -13.46 -37.86
C GLY A 338 -5.39 -14.66 -38.53
N TYR A 339 -4.81 -15.86 -38.45
CA TYR A 339 -5.41 -17.10 -38.97
C TYR A 339 -6.31 -17.80 -37.95
N GLY A 340 -6.21 -17.43 -36.64
CA GLY A 340 -7.01 -17.99 -35.56
C GLY A 340 -8.33 -17.26 -35.30
N LEU A 341 -8.61 -16.18 -35.98
CA LEU A 341 -9.86 -15.43 -36.00
C LEU A 341 -10.67 -15.79 -37.26
#